data_165fc4409e639a1059969db8420737d7
#
_entry.id   165fc4409e639a1059969db8420737d7
#
_cell.length_a   1.000
_cell.length_b   1.000
_cell.length_c   1.000
_cell.angle_alpha   90.00
_cell.angle_beta   90.00
_cell.angle_gamma   90.00
#
_symmetry.space_group_name_H-M   'P 1'
#
loop_
_entity.id
_entity.type
_entity.pdbx_description
1 polymer ?
#
loop_
_entity_poly.entity_id
_entity_poly.type
_entity_poly.pdbx_seq_one_letter_code
_entity_poly.pdbx_strand_id
1 'polypeptide(L)'
;MTARPVVSVYTKEAAIAGQVEMPAVFTAPIRDDTVSFVHSNMAKNRRQAHGVARNQGHQHSAESWGTGRAVARIPRIGGSGTSRSGQAAFGNMCRKGRMFAPLRTWRKWHRKINTNQKRHAVASAVAASACAPLVLARGHDVDAVPELPLVVDSLNVESTQALLKSLVAVGASASLAHSRAKKMRAGAGKMRYSRFTVSRGPLLVYGDENPLLKRTARNLPGVDTCSVHRLNLLQLAPGGHLGRFVIYTKDAF
;
A
#
# COMPACT_ATOMS: atom_id res chain seq x y z
N MET A 1 20.04 10.55 17.91
CA MET A 1 19.13 11.66 17.57
C MET A 1 19.00 12.54 18.79
N THR A 2 19.29 13.83 18.68
CA THR A 2 18.99 14.80 19.72
C THR A 2 17.47 14.91 19.85
N ALA A 3 16.91 14.52 20.99
CA ALA A 3 15.49 14.65 21.25
C ALA A 3 15.15 16.15 21.28
N ARG A 4 14.24 16.59 20.41
CA ARG A 4 13.66 17.93 20.50
C ARG A 4 12.54 17.87 21.53
N PRO A 5 12.59 18.64 22.61
CA PRO A 5 11.54 18.59 23.63
C PRO A 5 10.24 19.26 23.17
N VAL A 6 10.32 20.19 22.22
CA VAL A 6 9.19 21.04 21.79
C VAL A 6 9.15 21.11 20.28
N VAL A 7 7.94 21.17 19.72
CA VAL A 7 7.65 21.28 18.28
C VAL A 7 6.75 22.49 18.05
N SER A 8 7.03 23.24 16.97
CA SER A 8 6.24 24.41 16.60
C SER A 8 4.91 23.99 15.94
N VAL A 9 3.85 24.69 16.30
CA VAL A 9 2.51 24.55 15.70
C VAL A 9 2.31 25.65 14.68
N TYR A 10 1.94 25.29 13.46
CA TYR A 10 1.75 26.23 12.37
C TYR A 10 0.27 26.48 12.09
N THR A 11 -0.06 27.69 11.66
CA THR A 11 -1.40 28.01 11.14
C THR A 11 -1.56 27.47 9.71
N LYS A 12 -2.76 27.57 9.13
CA LYS A 12 -3.03 27.25 7.72
C LYS A 12 -2.21 28.09 6.73
N GLU A 13 -1.67 29.22 7.16
CA GLU A 13 -0.89 30.18 6.38
C GLU A 13 0.62 30.08 6.68
N ALA A 14 1.03 29.02 7.38
CA ALA A 14 2.41 28.75 7.79
C ALA A 14 3.01 29.76 8.82
N ALA A 15 2.19 30.55 9.48
CA ALA A 15 2.64 31.35 10.63
C ALA A 15 2.71 30.45 11.89
N ILE A 16 3.64 30.75 12.80
CA ILE A 16 3.76 30.03 14.08
C ILE A 16 2.62 30.45 15.00
N ALA A 17 1.78 29.49 15.40
CA ALA A 17 0.66 29.69 16.32
C ALA A 17 1.01 29.40 17.78
N GLY A 18 2.04 28.58 18.02
CA GLY A 18 2.47 28.19 19.35
C GLY A 18 3.45 27.03 19.32
N GLN A 19 3.65 26.42 20.48
CA GLN A 19 4.53 25.27 20.65
C GLN A 19 3.83 24.19 21.47
N VAL A 20 4.17 22.93 21.22
CA VAL A 20 3.65 21.75 21.92
C VAL A 20 4.82 20.83 22.28
N GLU A 21 4.77 20.18 23.43
CA GLU A 21 5.74 19.17 23.82
C GLU A 21 5.68 17.96 22.87
N MET A 22 6.85 17.43 22.52
CA MET A 22 6.93 16.27 21.65
C MET A 22 6.56 14.99 22.42
N PRO A 23 5.51 14.25 21.99
CA PRO A 23 5.13 12.99 22.61
C PRO A 23 6.25 11.95 22.55
N ALA A 24 6.39 11.14 23.61
CA ALA A 24 7.44 10.13 23.74
C ALA A 24 7.44 9.07 22.60
N VAL A 25 6.32 8.89 21.89
CA VAL A 25 6.23 7.97 20.76
C VAL A 25 7.19 8.32 19.62
N PHE A 26 7.54 9.59 19.44
CA PHE A 26 8.49 10.03 18.41
C PHE A 26 9.94 9.71 18.74
N THR A 27 10.25 9.35 19.99
CA THR A 27 11.58 8.89 20.42
C THR A 27 11.70 7.37 20.45
N ALA A 28 10.64 6.65 20.06
CA ALA A 28 10.63 5.19 20.03
C ALA A 28 11.69 4.61 19.06
N PRO A 29 12.24 3.43 19.35
CA PRO A 29 13.24 2.79 18.49
C PRO A 29 12.64 2.47 17.12
N ILE A 30 13.37 2.84 16.07
CA ILE A 30 12.97 2.60 14.68
C ILE A 30 13.45 1.21 14.25
N ARG A 31 12.51 0.29 13.96
CA ARG A 31 12.73 -1.10 13.61
C ARG A 31 12.10 -1.41 12.25
N ASP A 32 12.88 -1.29 11.18
CA ASP A 32 12.42 -1.55 9.80
C ASP A 32 12.05 -3.02 9.57
N ASP A 33 12.80 -3.96 10.15
CA ASP A 33 12.53 -5.39 10.10
C ASP A 33 11.12 -5.75 10.62
N THR A 34 10.77 -5.23 11.79
CA THR A 34 9.44 -5.44 12.40
C THR A 34 8.34 -4.81 11.56
N VAL A 35 8.55 -3.59 11.06
CA VAL A 35 7.59 -2.88 10.21
C VAL A 35 7.34 -3.63 8.91
N SER A 36 8.38 -4.06 8.22
CA SER A 36 8.31 -4.82 6.98
C SER A 36 7.60 -6.16 7.18
N PHE A 37 7.92 -6.90 8.23
CA PHE A 37 7.26 -8.17 8.58
C PHE A 37 5.77 -7.99 8.85
N VAL A 38 5.41 -7.05 9.73
CA VAL A 38 4.02 -6.78 10.10
C VAL A 38 3.23 -6.29 8.89
N HIS A 39 3.78 -5.34 8.12
CA HIS A 39 3.14 -4.81 6.91
C HIS A 39 2.86 -5.92 5.89
N SER A 40 3.85 -6.77 5.58
CA SER A 40 3.71 -7.87 4.61
C SER A 40 2.61 -8.85 4.99
N ASN A 41 2.45 -9.12 6.30
CA ASN A 41 1.40 -10.00 6.78
C ASN A 41 0.04 -9.31 6.86
N MET A 42 -0.04 -8.06 7.31
CA MET A 42 -1.28 -7.27 7.31
C MET A 42 -1.83 -7.08 5.89
N ALA A 43 -0.98 -6.83 4.91
CA ALA A 43 -1.38 -6.65 3.51
C ALA A 43 -2.06 -7.90 2.92
N LYS A 44 -1.78 -9.10 3.47
CA LYS A 44 -2.44 -10.35 3.06
C LYS A 44 -3.88 -10.46 3.55
N ASN A 45 -4.27 -9.74 4.61
CA ASN A 45 -5.58 -9.88 5.24
C ASN A 45 -6.75 -9.30 4.43
N ARG A 46 -6.47 -8.56 3.37
CA ARG A 46 -7.47 -8.04 2.42
C ARG A 46 -7.67 -8.91 1.18
N ARG A 47 -6.93 -10.03 1.06
CA ARG A 47 -7.02 -10.92 -0.09
C ARG A 47 -8.33 -11.69 -0.07
N GLN A 48 -8.94 -11.84 -1.23
CA GLN A 48 -10.08 -12.74 -1.43
C GLN A 48 -9.58 -14.13 -1.84
N ALA A 49 -10.21 -15.17 -1.32
CA ALA A 49 -9.91 -16.53 -1.72
C ALA A 49 -10.27 -16.74 -3.20
N HIS A 50 -9.39 -17.37 -3.95
CA HIS A 50 -9.64 -17.75 -5.33
C HIS A 50 -9.02 -19.11 -5.65
N GLY A 51 -9.53 -19.75 -6.66
CA GLY A 51 -9.05 -21.03 -7.12
C GLY A 51 -9.51 -21.28 -8.57
N VAL A 52 -8.98 -22.32 -9.15
CA VAL A 52 -9.40 -22.77 -10.48
C VAL A 52 -10.57 -23.73 -10.37
N ALA A 53 -11.37 -23.85 -11.42
CA ALA A 53 -12.48 -24.80 -11.47
C ALA A 53 -11.96 -26.24 -11.28
N ARG A 54 -12.76 -27.08 -10.61
CA ARG A 54 -12.38 -28.47 -10.29
C ARG A 54 -11.95 -29.26 -11.51
N ASN A 55 -12.67 -29.11 -12.63
CA ASN A 55 -12.45 -29.82 -13.88
C ASN A 55 -11.60 -29.05 -14.88
N GLN A 56 -10.91 -27.99 -14.46
CA GLN A 56 -10.04 -27.23 -15.36
C GLN A 56 -8.96 -28.14 -15.95
N GLY A 57 -8.88 -28.17 -17.27
CA GLY A 57 -7.94 -29.01 -18.01
C GLY A 57 -8.33 -30.49 -18.14
N HIS A 58 -9.48 -30.88 -17.54
CA HIS A 58 -10.02 -32.25 -17.63
C HIS A 58 -11.38 -32.31 -18.35
N GLN A 59 -11.73 -31.31 -19.15
CA GLN A 59 -13.02 -31.22 -19.83
C GLN A 59 -13.04 -31.91 -21.20
N HIS A 60 -12.19 -32.93 -21.41
CA HIS A 60 -12.08 -33.69 -22.61
C HIS A 60 -12.23 -35.19 -22.34
N SER A 61 -12.62 -35.94 -23.33
CA SER A 61 -12.66 -37.41 -23.33
C SER A 61 -11.35 -38.01 -23.88
N ALA A 62 -10.20 -37.48 -23.45
CA ALA A 62 -8.90 -37.92 -23.94
C ALA A 62 -8.51 -39.26 -23.30
N GLU A 63 -7.96 -40.15 -24.09
CA GLU A 63 -7.43 -41.45 -23.69
C GLU A 63 -6.02 -41.68 -24.22
N SER A 64 -5.22 -42.44 -23.47
CA SER A 64 -3.89 -42.82 -23.93
C SER A 64 -3.97 -43.82 -25.08
N TRP A 65 -3.15 -43.64 -26.08
CA TRP A 65 -3.03 -44.62 -27.17
C TRP A 65 -2.18 -45.86 -26.79
N GLY A 66 -1.66 -45.90 -25.57
CA GLY A 66 -0.81 -46.99 -25.11
C GLY A 66 0.54 -47.04 -25.78
N THR A 67 1.09 -48.23 -25.88
CA THR A 67 2.39 -48.53 -26.50
C THR A 67 2.21 -49.02 -27.95
N GLY A 68 3.29 -49.06 -28.72
CA GLY A 68 3.29 -49.62 -30.08
C GLY A 68 3.01 -48.62 -31.20
N ARG A 69 2.76 -47.32 -30.89
CA ARG A 69 2.52 -46.29 -31.92
C ARG A 69 3.66 -45.28 -32.05
N ALA A 70 4.81 -45.51 -31.43
CA ALA A 70 5.96 -44.60 -31.43
C ALA A 70 5.63 -43.17 -30.95
N VAL A 71 4.65 -43.03 -30.10
CA VAL A 71 4.24 -41.74 -29.47
C VAL A 71 4.21 -41.90 -27.97
N ALA A 72 4.33 -40.76 -27.23
CA ALA A 72 4.23 -40.78 -25.79
C ALA A 72 2.87 -41.31 -25.32
N ARG A 73 2.85 -42.03 -24.20
CA ARG A 73 1.65 -42.62 -23.57
C ARG A 73 0.73 -41.62 -22.88
N ILE A 74 0.89 -40.34 -23.16
CA ILE A 74 0.05 -39.29 -22.60
C ILE A 74 -1.36 -39.36 -23.21
N PRO A 75 -2.42 -39.04 -22.44
CA PRO A 75 -3.79 -38.98 -22.98
C PRO A 75 -3.88 -38.02 -24.16
N ARG A 76 -4.54 -38.43 -25.22
CA ARG A 76 -4.73 -37.67 -26.46
C ARG A 76 -6.21 -37.56 -26.80
N ILE A 77 -6.58 -36.46 -27.40
CA ILE A 77 -7.97 -36.19 -27.78
C ILE A 77 -8.33 -37.07 -28.96
N GLY A 78 -9.39 -37.86 -28.80
CA GLY A 78 -9.96 -38.67 -29.86
C GLY A 78 -10.79 -37.87 -30.85
N GLY A 79 -11.29 -38.55 -31.89
CA GLY A 79 -12.12 -37.98 -32.94
C GLY A 79 -11.34 -37.61 -34.20
N SER A 80 -12.06 -37.26 -35.24
CA SER A 80 -11.53 -36.84 -36.56
C SER A 80 -12.15 -35.52 -36.97
N GLY A 81 -11.50 -34.78 -37.86
CA GLY A 81 -12.06 -33.56 -38.44
C GLY A 81 -11.85 -32.27 -37.62
N THR A 82 -11.15 -32.34 -36.50
CA THR A 82 -10.80 -31.14 -35.70
C THR A 82 -9.28 -30.98 -35.60
N SER A 83 -8.80 -29.73 -35.60
CA SER A 83 -7.36 -29.42 -35.41
C SER A 83 -6.83 -29.85 -34.03
N ARG A 84 -7.70 -30.20 -33.10
CA ARG A 84 -7.36 -30.64 -31.76
C ARG A 84 -7.19 -32.16 -31.65
N SER A 85 -7.60 -32.93 -32.64
CA SER A 85 -7.48 -34.39 -32.66
C SER A 85 -6.03 -34.82 -32.54
N GLY A 86 -5.76 -35.86 -31.76
CA GLY A 86 -4.43 -36.40 -31.52
C GLY A 86 -3.51 -35.57 -30.62
N GLN A 87 -3.89 -34.36 -30.22
CA GLN A 87 -3.10 -33.53 -29.30
C GLN A 87 -3.20 -34.06 -27.86
N ALA A 88 -2.10 -33.96 -27.13
CA ALA A 88 -2.03 -34.38 -25.75
C ALA A 88 -2.93 -33.49 -24.85
N ALA A 89 -3.52 -34.10 -23.84
CA ALA A 89 -4.42 -33.44 -22.88
C ALA A 89 -4.12 -33.88 -21.46
N PHE A 90 -4.80 -33.26 -20.52
CA PHE A 90 -4.76 -33.49 -19.07
C PHE A 90 -3.45 -33.13 -18.37
N GLY A 91 -2.31 -33.38 -18.94
CA GLY A 91 -1.01 -33.12 -18.31
C GLY A 91 -0.71 -31.65 -18.10
N ASN A 92 0.13 -31.37 -17.11
CA ASN A 92 0.59 -29.99 -16.84
C ASN A 92 1.52 -29.43 -17.92
N MET A 93 2.13 -30.31 -18.72
CA MET A 93 2.97 -29.96 -19.88
C MET A 93 2.18 -29.81 -21.17
N CYS A 94 0.88 -30.16 -21.15
CA CYS A 94 0.02 -30.11 -22.32
C CYS A 94 -0.65 -28.75 -22.47
N ARG A 95 -0.78 -28.29 -23.73
CA ARG A 95 -1.56 -27.08 -24.02
C ARG A 95 -3.02 -27.29 -23.61
N LYS A 96 -3.56 -26.33 -22.82
CA LYS A 96 -4.90 -26.43 -22.24
C LYS A 96 -5.10 -27.62 -21.27
N GLY A 97 -4.02 -28.22 -20.79
CA GLY A 97 -4.06 -29.19 -19.71
C GLY A 97 -4.22 -28.54 -18.33
N ARG A 98 -4.28 -29.36 -17.29
CA ARG A 98 -4.38 -28.86 -15.91
C ARG A 98 -3.05 -28.30 -15.41
N MET A 99 -3.11 -27.43 -14.43
CA MET A 99 -1.92 -26.97 -13.70
C MET A 99 -1.30 -28.11 -12.89
N PHE A 100 0.03 -28.09 -12.65
CA PHE A 100 0.69 -29.04 -11.76
C PHE A 100 0.11 -29.05 -10.35
N ALA A 101 -0.04 -27.87 -9.75
CA ALA A 101 -0.66 -27.66 -8.44
C ALA A 101 -1.82 -26.68 -8.58
N PRO A 102 -3.04 -27.16 -8.90
CA PRO A 102 -4.17 -26.25 -9.08
C PRO A 102 -4.42 -25.41 -7.85
N LEU A 103 -4.65 -24.11 -8.06
CA LEU A 103 -4.98 -23.19 -7.00
C LEU A 103 -6.30 -23.59 -6.34
N ARG A 104 -6.34 -23.56 -5.01
CA ARG A 104 -7.50 -23.94 -4.21
C ARG A 104 -7.91 -22.81 -3.27
N THR A 105 -9.21 -22.68 -3.06
CA THR A 105 -9.79 -21.64 -2.21
C THR A 105 -9.43 -21.81 -0.73
N TRP A 106 -9.13 -23.00 -0.28
CA TRP A 106 -8.78 -23.31 1.12
C TRP A 106 -7.32 -23.01 1.50
N ARG A 107 -6.54 -22.39 0.62
CA ARG A 107 -5.21 -21.88 0.99
C ARG A 107 -5.34 -20.93 2.17
N LYS A 108 -4.33 -20.89 3.05
CA LYS A 108 -4.26 -19.91 4.15
C LYS A 108 -3.94 -18.52 3.61
N TRP A 109 -4.99 -17.76 3.27
CA TRP A 109 -4.87 -16.44 2.66
C TRP A 109 -4.51 -15.35 3.67
N HIS A 110 -5.08 -15.41 4.86
CA HIS A 110 -4.90 -14.43 5.92
C HIS A 110 -3.82 -14.86 6.90
N ARG A 111 -3.20 -13.88 7.55
CA ARG A 111 -2.15 -14.10 8.55
C ARG A 111 -2.52 -13.42 9.86
N LYS A 112 -2.38 -14.15 10.96
CA LYS A 112 -2.48 -13.60 12.31
C LYS A 112 -1.16 -12.93 12.67
N ILE A 113 -1.23 -11.78 13.33
CA ILE A 113 -0.08 -11.03 13.84
C ILE A 113 -0.37 -10.68 15.29
N ASN A 114 0.63 -10.85 16.16
CA ASN A 114 0.50 -10.52 17.57
C ASN A 114 0.24 -9.03 17.75
N THR A 115 -0.66 -8.68 18.67
CA THR A 115 -1.05 -7.29 18.92
C THR A 115 0.13 -6.42 19.33
N ASN A 116 1.04 -6.93 20.17
CA ASN A 116 2.22 -6.20 20.59
C ASN A 116 3.17 -5.92 19.42
N GLN A 117 3.38 -6.87 18.50
CA GLN A 117 4.17 -6.63 17.29
C GLN A 117 3.54 -5.51 16.43
N LYS A 118 2.21 -5.50 16.28
CA LYS A 118 1.52 -4.40 15.57
C LYS A 118 1.72 -3.06 16.25
N ARG A 119 1.62 -3.00 17.58
CA ARG A 119 1.84 -1.77 18.36
C ARG A 119 3.27 -1.25 18.19
N HIS A 120 4.27 -2.11 18.33
CA HIS A 120 5.68 -1.75 18.11
C HIS A 120 5.93 -1.25 16.68
N ALA A 121 5.37 -1.92 15.67
CA ALA A 121 5.51 -1.50 14.29
C ALA A 121 4.89 -0.12 14.03
N VAL A 122 3.72 0.17 14.62
CA VAL A 122 3.07 1.49 14.51
C VAL A 122 3.91 2.55 15.21
N ALA A 123 4.38 2.31 16.45
CA ALA A 123 5.23 3.25 17.17
C ALA A 123 6.52 3.57 16.38
N SER A 124 7.20 2.55 15.85
CA SER A 124 8.38 2.73 14.98
C SER A 124 8.07 3.54 13.72
N ALA A 125 6.89 3.34 13.11
CA ALA A 125 6.50 4.07 11.91
C ALA A 125 6.15 5.54 12.21
N VAL A 126 5.56 5.83 13.37
CA VAL A 126 5.32 7.20 13.83
C VAL A 126 6.65 7.90 14.13
N ALA A 127 7.56 7.25 14.86
CA ALA A 127 8.90 7.80 15.12
C ALA A 127 9.67 8.10 13.82
N ALA A 128 9.57 7.22 12.83
CA ALA A 128 10.22 7.41 11.54
C ALA A 128 9.67 8.61 10.75
N SER A 129 8.41 9.01 10.95
CA SER A 129 7.82 10.19 10.30
C SER A 129 8.43 11.51 10.76
N ALA A 130 9.05 11.54 11.95
CA ALA A 130 9.78 12.69 12.47
C ALA A 130 11.24 12.77 12.01
N CYS A 131 11.74 11.73 11.33
CA CYS A 131 13.13 11.63 10.91
C CYS A 131 13.28 12.09 9.45
N ALA A 132 13.76 13.29 9.21
CA ALA A 132 13.90 13.89 7.87
C ALA A 132 14.65 12.98 6.87
N PRO A 133 15.80 12.37 7.20
CA PRO A 133 16.48 11.46 6.27
C PRO A 133 15.63 10.28 5.82
N LEU A 134 14.79 9.72 6.70
CA LEU A 134 13.90 8.61 6.33
C LEU A 134 12.74 9.08 5.45
N VAL A 135 12.23 10.27 5.69
CA VAL A 135 11.16 10.87 4.86
C VAL A 135 11.68 11.17 3.46
N LEU A 136 12.88 11.73 3.34
CA LEU A 136 13.56 11.95 2.06
C LEU A 136 13.86 10.63 1.33
N ALA A 137 14.40 9.64 2.04
CA ALA A 137 14.67 8.30 1.48
C ALA A 137 13.40 7.60 0.97
N ARG A 138 12.25 7.90 1.59
CA ARG A 138 10.95 7.40 1.13
C ARG A 138 10.48 8.04 -0.19
N GLY A 139 11.09 9.15 -0.58
CA GLY A 139 10.79 9.89 -1.82
C GLY A 139 9.80 11.05 -1.62
N HIS A 140 9.66 11.54 -0.40
CA HIS A 140 8.99 12.80 -0.14
C HIS A 140 10.00 13.93 -0.15
N ASP A 141 9.74 14.94 -0.94
CA ASP A 141 10.48 16.17 -0.91
C ASP A 141 9.91 17.07 0.21
N VAL A 142 10.75 17.38 1.18
CA VAL A 142 10.41 18.15 2.39
C VAL A 142 11.34 19.34 2.62
N ASP A 143 12.08 19.76 1.61
CA ASP A 143 13.06 20.86 1.74
C ASP A 143 12.39 22.18 2.11
N ALA A 144 11.16 22.41 1.65
CA ALA A 144 10.35 23.58 1.97
C ALA A 144 9.60 23.47 3.31
N VAL A 145 9.65 22.29 3.97
CA VAL A 145 8.95 22.07 5.23
C VAL A 145 9.79 22.63 6.38
N PRO A 146 9.23 23.54 7.22
CA PRO A 146 10.02 24.21 8.24
C PRO A 146 10.53 23.27 9.33
N GLU A 147 9.72 22.25 9.69
CA GLU A 147 10.04 21.35 10.79
C GLU A 147 9.37 19.97 10.60
N LEU A 148 10.03 18.92 11.06
CA LEU A 148 9.46 17.58 11.18
C LEU A 148 9.57 17.08 12.63
N PRO A 149 8.49 16.51 13.20
CA PRO A 149 7.15 16.34 12.63
C PRO A 149 6.43 17.66 12.38
N LEU A 150 5.66 17.76 11.28
CA LEU A 150 4.91 18.96 10.95
C LEU A 150 3.55 18.94 11.67
N VAL A 151 3.33 19.95 12.50
CA VAL A 151 2.08 20.12 13.27
C VAL A 151 1.36 21.39 12.83
N VAL A 152 0.08 21.25 12.50
CA VAL A 152 -0.80 22.37 12.10
C VAL A 152 -1.93 22.51 13.11
N ASP A 153 -2.28 23.73 13.48
CA ASP A 153 -3.29 24.00 14.51
C ASP A 153 -4.64 23.34 14.13
N SER A 154 -5.18 23.65 12.96
CA SER A 154 -6.37 22.99 12.45
C SER A 154 -6.38 22.95 10.90
N LEU A 155 -6.96 21.90 10.33
CA LEU A 155 -7.17 21.75 8.88
C LEU A 155 -8.66 21.75 8.51
N ASN A 156 -9.48 22.44 9.30
CA ASN A 156 -10.90 22.57 9.02
C ASN A 156 -11.13 23.54 7.87
N VAL A 157 -11.35 22.99 6.68
CA VAL A 157 -11.59 23.74 5.45
C VAL A 157 -12.75 23.12 4.65
N GLU A 158 -13.57 23.94 4.05
CA GLU A 158 -14.79 23.50 3.37
C GLU A 158 -14.54 23.04 1.93
N SER A 159 -13.47 23.53 1.30
CA SER A 159 -13.18 23.20 -0.10
C SER A 159 -11.81 22.52 -0.27
N THR A 160 -11.71 21.65 -1.28
CA THR A 160 -10.45 21.01 -1.69
C THR A 160 -9.39 22.03 -2.09
N GLN A 161 -9.81 23.14 -2.71
CA GLN A 161 -8.89 24.20 -3.14
C GLN A 161 -8.30 24.95 -1.95
N ALA A 162 -9.11 25.22 -0.92
CA ALA A 162 -8.61 25.84 0.31
C ALA A 162 -7.63 24.91 1.04
N LEU A 163 -7.93 23.62 1.12
CA LEU A 163 -7.01 22.63 1.68
C LEU A 163 -5.69 22.59 0.90
N LEU A 164 -5.75 22.60 -0.42
CA LEU A 164 -4.55 22.61 -1.26
C LEU A 164 -3.68 23.85 -1.00
N LYS A 165 -4.30 25.03 -0.89
CA LYS A 165 -3.59 26.29 -0.56
C LYS A 165 -2.89 26.19 0.79
N SER A 166 -3.58 25.67 1.82
CA SER A 166 -2.98 25.48 3.16
C SER A 166 -1.81 24.47 3.13
N LEU A 167 -1.95 23.35 2.43
CA LEU A 167 -0.87 22.36 2.30
C LEU A 167 0.34 22.91 1.53
N VAL A 168 0.11 23.75 0.53
CA VAL A 168 1.20 24.44 -0.19
C VAL A 168 1.91 25.45 0.71
N ALA A 169 1.16 26.23 1.50
CA ALA A 169 1.72 27.19 2.43
C ALA A 169 2.65 26.53 3.45
N VAL A 170 2.26 25.41 4.05
CA VAL A 170 3.09 24.66 5.03
C VAL A 170 4.24 23.87 4.42
N GLY A 171 4.54 24.06 3.12
CA GLY A 171 5.71 23.46 2.47
C GLY A 171 5.49 22.09 1.82
N ALA A 172 4.26 21.57 1.77
CA ALA A 172 3.97 20.26 1.19
C ALA A 172 3.84 20.26 -0.36
N SER A 173 4.15 21.39 -1.04
CA SER A 173 3.92 21.59 -2.47
C SER A 173 4.60 20.54 -3.35
N ALA A 174 5.89 20.28 -3.13
CA ALA A 174 6.68 19.33 -3.93
C ALA A 174 6.19 17.90 -3.77
N SER A 175 5.89 17.47 -2.53
CA SER A 175 5.31 16.14 -2.26
C SER A 175 3.92 15.96 -2.91
N LEU A 176 3.09 17.02 -2.94
CA LEU A 176 1.79 17.02 -3.64
C LEU A 176 1.96 16.95 -5.16
N ALA A 177 2.88 17.71 -5.73
CA ALA A 177 3.19 17.67 -7.16
C ALA A 177 3.66 16.28 -7.58
N HIS A 178 4.56 15.67 -6.79
CA HIS A 178 5.04 14.31 -7.03
C HIS A 178 3.92 13.26 -6.96
N SER A 179 3.01 13.37 -6.01
CA SER A 179 1.87 12.46 -5.89
C SER A 179 0.84 12.62 -7.00
N ARG A 180 0.71 13.82 -7.57
CA ARG A 180 -0.18 14.11 -8.70
C ARG A 180 0.38 13.59 -10.03
N ALA A 181 1.70 13.48 -10.16
CA ALA A 181 2.36 13.02 -11.37
C ALA A 181 2.11 11.52 -11.59
N LYS A 182 1.40 11.21 -12.68
CA LYS A 182 1.13 9.82 -13.10
C LYS A 182 2.26 9.34 -14.00
N LYS A 183 2.90 8.22 -13.64
CA LYS A 183 3.90 7.56 -14.48
C LYS A 183 3.29 6.33 -15.16
N MET A 184 3.56 6.14 -16.46
CA MET A 184 3.10 4.95 -17.16
C MET A 184 3.82 3.71 -16.61
N ARG A 185 3.06 2.66 -16.33
CA ARG A 185 3.60 1.38 -15.85
C ARG A 185 4.43 0.71 -16.94
N ALA A 186 5.61 0.23 -16.60
CA ALA A 186 6.45 -0.53 -17.51
C ALA A 186 5.88 -1.93 -17.81
N GLY A 187 6.24 -2.49 -18.97
CA GLY A 187 5.88 -3.86 -19.36
C GLY A 187 4.40 -4.06 -19.70
N ALA A 188 4.00 -5.32 -19.81
CA ALA A 188 2.63 -5.74 -20.15
C ALA A 188 1.62 -5.52 -19.00
N GLY A 189 2.06 -5.20 -17.80
CA GLY A 189 1.19 -4.92 -16.66
C GLY A 189 0.23 -3.77 -16.89
N LYS A 190 0.60 -2.78 -17.73
CA LYS A 190 -0.26 -1.66 -18.11
C LYS A 190 -1.51 -2.05 -18.90
N MET A 191 -1.50 -3.22 -19.55
CA MET A 191 -2.66 -3.77 -20.27
C MET A 191 -3.53 -4.68 -19.40
N ARG A 192 -2.98 -5.21 -18.29
CA ARG A 192 -3.69 -6.14 -17.41
C ARG A 192 -4.36 -5.47 -16.22
N TYR A 193 -3.77 -4.37 -15.75
CA TYR A 193 -4.19 -3.64 -14.55
C TYR A 193 -4.26 -2.14 -14.82
N SER A 194 -4.00 -1.35 -13.79
CA SER A 194 -3.91 0.09 -13.93
C SER A 194 -2.76 0.47 -14.87
N ARG A 195 -3.05 1.31 -15.87
CA ARG A 195 -2.06 1.82 -16.82
C ARG A 195 -0.98 2.68 -16.17
N PHE A 196 -1.34 3.38 -15.12
CA PHE A 196 -0.47 4.34 -14.44
C PHE A 196 -0.12 3.87 -13.03
N THR A 197 1.06 4.30 -12.57
CA THR A 197 1.48 4.27 -11.17
C THR A 197 1.44 5.68 -10.61
N VAL A 198 1.00 5.81 -9.37
CA VAL A 198 0.91 7.08 -8.65
C VAL A 198 1.69 6.94 -7.34
N SER A 199 2.52 7.92 -7.03
CA SER A 199 3.25 7.98 -5.76
C SER A 199 2.30 8.32 -4.61
N ARG A 200 2.65 7.90 -3.40
CA ARG A 200 1.92 8.32 -2.20
C ARG A 200 2.39 9.70 -1.77
N GLY A 201 1.44 10.56 -1.49
CA GLY A 201 1.65 11.89 -0.93
C GLY A 201 1.57 11.91 0.60
N PRO A 202 1.42 13.10 1.20
CA PRO A 202 1.34 13.25 2.64
C PRO A 202 0.14 12.51 3.25
N LEU A 203 0.29 12.10 4.50
CA LEU A 203 -0.77 11.57 5.34
C LEU A 203 -1.22 12.68 6.31
N LEU A 204 -2.51 12.99 6.32
CA LEU A 204 -3.10 13.95 7.26
C LEU A 204 -3.67 13.18 8.45
N VAL A 205 -3.14 13.41 9.64
CA VAL A 205 -3.61 12.80 10.89
C VAL A 205 -4.37 13.85 11.69
N TYR A 206 -5.60 13.51 12.09
CA TYR A 206 -6.49 14.39 12.85
C TYR A 206 -7.00 13.71 14.12
N GLY A 207 -7.35 14.47 15.13
CA GLY A 207 -7.79 13.98 16.45
C GLY A 207 -9.18 13.39 16.41
N ASP A 208 -10.19 14.22 16.51
CA ASP A 208 -11.58 13.80 16.47
C ASP A 208 -12.07 13.55 15.03
N GLU A 209 -13.24 12.95 14.88
CA GLU A 209 -13.84 12.73 13.57
C GLU A 209 -14.09 14.08 12.88
N ASN A 210 -13.26 14.40 11.91
CA ASN A 210 -13.40 15.58 11.09
C ASN A 210 -13.93 15.17 9.69
N PRO A 211 -15.25 15.16 9.51
CA PRO A 211 -15.84 14.74 8.24
C PRO A 211 -15.50 15.73 7.10
N LEU A 212 -15.28 17.00 7.41
CA LEU A 212 -14.91 18.02 6.41
C LEU A 212 -13.52 17.75 5.85
N LEU A 213 -12.51 17.53 6.68
CA LEU A 213 -11.16 17.20 6.22
C LEU A 213 -11.13 15.94 5.38
N LYS A 214 -11.83 14.89 5.80
CA LYS A 214 -11.94 13.63 5.05
C LYS A 214 -12.58 13.85 3.67
N ARG A 215 -13.61 14.70 3.60
CA ARG A 215 -14.32 15.03 2.36
C ARG A 215 -13.44 15.85 1.42
N THR A 216 -12.76 16.87 1.93
CA THR A 216 -11.95 17.80 1.13
C THR A 216 -10.64 17.18 0.64
N ALA A 217 -10.00 16.33 1.46
CA ALA A 217 -8.74 15.67 1.10
C ALA A 217 -8.93 14.50 0.12
N ARG A 218 -10.09 13.84 0.10
CA ARG A 218 -10.37 12.65 -0.70
C ARG A 218 -10.10 12.83 -2.20
N ASN A 219 -10.27 14.03 -2.74
CA ASN A 219 -10.05 14.30 -4.15
C ASN A 219 -8.59 14.64 -4.50
N LEU A 220 -7.71 14.78 -3.52
CA LEU A 220 -6.29 15.04 -3.75
C LEU A 220 -5.53 13.74 -4.02
N PRO A 221 -4.92 13.57 -5.20
CA PRO A 221 -4.20 12.33 -5.54
C PRO A 221 -3.06 12.06 -4.57
N GLY A 222 -3.02 10.83 -4.03
CA GLY A 222 -1.96 10.37 -3.13
C GLY A 222 -2.06 10.87 -1.68
N VAL A 223 -2.92 11.82 -1.39
CA VAL A 223 -3.17 12.30 -0.01
C VAL A 223 -4.13 11.33 0.67
N ASP A 224 -3.73 10.85 1.84
CA ASP A 224 -4.59 10.02 2.70
C ASP A 224 -4.91 10.77 3.99
N THR A 225 -6.04 10.44 4.60
CA THR A 225 -6.44 10.98 5.90
C THR A 225 -6.65 9.84 6.90
N CYS A 226 -6.30 10.05 8.15
CA CYS A 226 -6.48 9.07 9.21
C CYS A 226 -6.78 9.77 10.54
N SER A 227 -7.74 9.24 11.30
CA SER A 227 -7.87 9.64 12.70
C SER A 227 -6.75 9.02 13.52
N VAL A 228 -6.24 9.73 14.52
CA VAL A 228 -5.21 9.24 15.46
C VAL A 228 -5.62 7.92 16.12
N HIS A 229 -6.91 7.76 16.43
CA HIS A 229 -7.46 6.53 17.04
C HIS A 229 -7.45 5.32 16.10
N ARG A 230 -7.32 5.54 14.79
CA ARG A 230 -7.34 4.50 13.75
C ARG A 230 -6.03 4.44 12.95
N LEU A 231 -4.93 4.90 13.53
CA LEU A 231 -3.62 4.83 12.89
C LEU A 231 -3.30 3.41 12.44
N ASN A 232 -2.99 3.27 11.16
CA ASN A 232 -2.74 1.98 10.54
C ASN A 232 -1.36 1.94 9.89
N LEU A 233 -0.61 0.88 10.15
CA LEU A 233 0.70 0.67 9.55
C LEU A 233 0.67 0.68 8.01
N LEU A 234 -0.41 0.20 7.40
CA LEU A 234 -0.57 0.21 5.93
C LEU A 234 -0.61 1.63 5.34
N GLN A 235 -0.99 2.62 6.14
CA GLN A 235 -0.99 4.04 5.77
C GLN A 235 0.31 4.74 6.17
N LEU A 236 0.85 4.44 7.37
CA LEU A 236 2.10 5.04 7.86
C LEU A 236 3.34 4.54 7.12
N ALA A 237 3.36 3.27 6.73
CA ALA A 237 4.48 2.65 6.03
C ALA A 237 3.99 1.93 4.76
N PRO A 238 3.55 2.63 3.72
CA PRO A 238 3.07 2.01 2.49
C PRO A 238 4.14 1.14 1.84
N GLY A 239 3.80 -0.10 1.52
CA GLY A 239 4.76 -1.06 0.96
C GLY A 239 5.72 -1.68 1.99
N GLY A 240 5.58 -1.36 3.28
CA GLY A 240 6.48 -1.80 4.35
C GLY A 240 7.72 -0.92 4.50
N HIS A 241 7.74 0.25 3.87
CA HIS A 241 8.84 1.21 3.94
C HIS A 241 8.49 2.37 4.87
N LEU A 242 9.39 2.67 5.79
CA LEU A 242 9.29 3.75 6.77
C LEU A 242 9.44 5.13 6.15
N GLY A 243 9.07 6.16 6.88
CA GLY A 243 9.34 7.56 6.54
C GLY A 243 8.28 8.22 5.67
N ARG A 244 6.99 7.86 5.78
CA ARG A 244 5.94 8.64 5.13
C ARG A 244 5.88 10.04 5.69
N PHE A 245 5.74 11.04 4.83
CA PHE A 245 5.50 12.41 5.24
C PHE A 245 4.10 12.51 5.89
N VAL A 246 4.07 12.91 7.16
CA VAL A 246 2.84 13.02 7.96
C VAL A 246 2.66 14.44 8.43
N ILE A 247 1.45 14.96 8.31
CA ILE A 247 1.03 16.25 8.82
C ILE A 247 0.01 15.98 9.92
N TYR A 248 0.32 16.42 11.13
CA TYR A 248 -0.54 16.24 12.30
C TYR A 248 -1.35 17.50 12.55
N THR A 249 -2.63 17.37 12.93
CA THR A 249 -3.32 18.47 13.60
C THR A 249 -2.88 18.53 15.05
N LYS A 250 -2.95 19.69 15.68
CA LYS A 250 -2.59 19.89 17.08
C LYS A 250 -3.31 18.91 18.01
N ASP A 251 -4.59 18.66 17.76
CA ASP A 251 -5.42 17.73 18.55
C ASP A 251 -5.00 16.27 18.39
N ALA A 252 -4.35 15.92 17.27
CA ALA A 252 -3.88 14.57 16.98
C ALA A 252 -2.45 14.31 17.45
N PHE A 253 -1.69 15.38 17.72
CA PHE A 253 -0.30 15.33 18.13
C PHE A 253 -0.16 15.20 19.63
#